data_d504cacb0b3cf6d31f202549538e2a70
#
_entry.id   d504cacb0b3cf6d31f202549538e2a70
#
_cell.length_a   1.000
_cell.length_b   1.000
_cell.length_c   1.000
_cell.angle_alpha   90.00
_cell.angle_beta   90.00
_cell.angle_gamma   90.00
#
_symmetry.space_group_name_H-M   'P 1'
#
loop_
_entity.id
_entity.type
_entity.pdbx_description
1 polymer ?
#
loop_
_entity_poly.entity_id
_entity_poly.type
_entity_poly.pdbx_seq_one_letter_code
_entity_poly.pdbx_strand_id
1 'polypeptide(L)'
;MKKISLVVVGLATIGVLGLGQSAHAEETTAQVKVNSGGIKISEAKNITFEDVTVAKGGSTAKETDKSSVTIEDLRGSSSKGWTLTAKLKDENFKGMALNVIPKIESNAGVATGGSKTSLNSAPQTIATVADDKIVGTEFDTNVSLNATLGVPEKQLANTYTTTIVWNLAEGPVTK
;
A
#
# COMPACT_ATOMS: atom_id res chain seq x y z
N MET A 1 2.03 -18.22 15.41
CA MET A 1 0.84 -18.11 16.28
C MET A 1 1.25 -17.33 17.52
N LYS A 2 0.91 -16.04 17.60
CA LYS A 2 1.16 -15.21 18.78
C LYS A 2 0.03 -15.44 19.79
N LYS A 3 0.38 -15.89 20.99
CA LYS A 3 -0.56 -16.13 22.08
C LYS A 3 -1.08 -14.79 22.60
N ILE A 4 -2.39 -14.58 22.53
CA ILE A 4 -3.08 -13.47 23.18
C ILE A 4 -3.21 -13.84 24.64
N SER A 5 -2.48 -13.14 25.52
CA SER A 5 -2.65 -13.29 26.96
C SER A 5 -3.78 -12.37 27.43
N LEU A 6 -4.91 -12.96 27.74
CA LEU A 6 -6.02 -12.28 28.39
C LEU A 6 -5.72 -12.19 29.88
N VAL A 7 -5.45 -10.99 30.40
CA VAL A 7 -5.32 -10.75 31.85
C VAL A 7 -6.67 -10.23 32.36
N VAL A 8 -7.44 -11.08 32.96
CA VAL A 8 -8.67 -10.71 33.70
C VAL A 8 -8.28 -10.47 35.15
N VAL A 9 -8.27 -9.21 35.57
CA VAL A 9 -8.12 -8.84 37.00
C VAL A 9 -9.51 -8.62 37.55
N GLY A 10 -10.05 -9.64 38.21
CA GLY A 10 -11.28 -9.54 39.00
C GLY A 10 -10.96 -9.16 40.45
N LEU A 11 -11.43 -8.01 40.90
CA LEU A 11 -11.41 -7.64 42.31
C LEU A 11 -12.81 -7.88 42.92
N ALA A 12 -12.95 -8.94 43.68
CA ALA A 12 -14.17 -9.22 44.42
C ALA A 12 -14.09 -8.55 45.81
N THR A 13 -14.92 -7.56 46.07
CA THR A 13 -15.13 -7.02 47.42
C THR A 13 -16.36 -7.67 48.05
N ILE A 14 -16.15 -8.36 49.18
CA ILE A 14 -17.22 -8.95 49.98
C ILE A 14 -17.77 -7.87 50.90
N GLY A 15 -19.00 -7.44 50.67
CA GLY A 15 -19.69 -6.43 51.48
C GLY A 15 -20.57 -7.04 52.56
N VAL A 16 -20.58 -6.40 53.72
CA VAL A 16 -21.24 -6.76 54.98
C VAL A 16 -22.75 -6.49 54.91
N LEU A 17 -23.56 -7.41 55.49
CA LEU A 17 -25.02 -7.38 55.58
C LEU A 17 -25.52 -6.20 56.46
N GLY A 18 -26.22 -5.27 55.84
CA GLY A 18 -27.04 -4.27 56.51
C GLY A 18 -28.45 -4.29 55.93
N LEU A 19 -29.47 -4.47 56.76
CA LEU A 19 -30.89 -4.52 56.41
C LEU A 19 -31.38 -3.16 55.91
N GLY A 20 -31.39 -3.00 54.61
CA GLY A 20 -32.00 -1.90 53.85
C GLY A 20 -31.87 -2.25 52.40
N GLN A 21 -32.97 -2.42 51.69
CA GLN A 21 -32.97 -2.67 50.23
C GLN A 21 -32.40 -1.48 49.49
N SER A 22 -31.09 -1.40 49.45
CA SER A 22 -30.40 -0.56 48.48
C SER A 22 -30.02 -1.47 47.32
N ALA A 23 -30.55 -1.22 46.15
CA ALA A 23 -30.05 -1.84 44.92
C ALA A 23 -28.61 -1.37 44.74
N HIS A 24 -27.65 -2.21 45.08
CA HIS A 24 -26.24 -1.93 44.81
C HIS A 24 -25.98 -2.25 43.37
N ALA A 25 -25.71 -1.23 42.59
CA ALA A 25 -25.13 -1.40 41.26
C ALA A 25 -23.64 -1.75 41.46
N GLU A 26 -23.23 -2.95 41.03
CA GLU A 26 -21.84 -3.35 40.98
C GLU A 26 -21.29 -3.03 39.63
N GLU A 27 -20.16 -2.34 39.58
CA GLU A 27 -19.46 -2.02 38.34
C GLU A 27 -18.29 -2.97 38.15
N THR A 28 -18.19 -3.53 36.95
CA THR A 28 -17.07 -4.38 36.52
C THR A 28 -16.32 -3.70 35.38
N THR A 29 -15.01 -3.57 35.49
CA THR A 29 -14.16 -3.00 34.43
C THR A 29 -13.61 -4.13 33.57
N ALA A 30 -13.81 -3.99 32.25
CA ALA A 30 -13.13 -4.82 31.24
C ALA A 30 -12.06 -3.97 30.52
N GLN A 31 -10.87 -4.52 30.36
CA GLN A 31 -9.77 -3.83 29.69
C GLN A 31 -9.11 -4.74 28.66
N VAL A 32 -8.83 -4.19 27.47
CA VAL A 32 -8.03 -4.84 26.43
C VAL A 32 -7.01 -3.83 25.88
N LYS A 33 -5.81 -4.29 25.59
CA LYS A 33 -4.80 -3.50 24.87
C LYS A 33 -4.78 -3.95 23.41
N VAL A 34 -5.09 -3.03 22.49
CA VAL A 34 -5.00 -3.26 21.05
C VAL A 34 -3.70 -2.63 20.55
N ASN A 35 -2.89 -3.40 19.83
CA ASN A 35 -1.63 -2.92 19.25
C ASN A 35 -1.80 -2.76 17.72
N SER A 36 -1.08 -1.79 17.14
CA SER A 36 -1.01 -1.59 15.70
C SER A 36 -0.35 -2.79 15.00
N GLY A 37 -0.92 -3.21 13.86
CA GLY A 37 -0.33 -4.22 12.98
C GLY A 37 0.70 -3.66 12.00
N GLY A 38 0.80 -2.32 11.89
CA GLY A 38 1.71 -1.63 10.98
C GLY A 38 1.17 -1.48 9.56
N ILE A 39 2.01 -0.93 8.67
CA ILE A 39 1.73 -0.79 7.23
C ILE A 39 2.87 -1.39 6.43
N LYS A 40 2.56 -2.04 5.32
CA LYS A 40 3.57 -2.65 4.43
C LYS A 40 3.06 -2.79 3.00
N ILE A 41 3.99 -2.95 2.05
CA ILE A 41 3.68 -3.50 0.74
C ILE A 41 3.55 -5.02 0.92
N SER A 42 2.34 -5.56 0.74
CA SER A 42 2.07 -6.99 0.89
C SER A 42 2.37 -7.77 -0.38
N GLU A 43 2.20 -7.14 -1.54
CA GLU A 43 2.50 -7.73 -2.85
C GLU A 43 2.95 -6.65 -3.83
N ALA A 44 3.93 -6.97 -4.69
CA ALA A 44 4.29 -6.19 -5.87
C ALA A 44 4.52 -7.17 -7.03
N LYS A 45 3.59 -7.20 -7.98
CA LYS A 45 3.67 -8.10 -9.14
C LYS A 45 4.69 -7.61 -10.15
N ASN A 46 5.43 -8.54 -10.75
CA ASN A 46 6.31 -8.22 -11.86
C ASN A 46 5.53 -7.66 -13.05
N ILE A 47 6.18 -6.77 -13.81
CA ILE A 47 5.66 -6.26 -15.06
C ILE A 47 6.35 -7.01 -16.19
N THR A 48 5.58 -7.73 -16.99
CA THR A 48 6.04 -8.43 -18.18
C THR A 48 5.39 -7.78 -19.40
N PHE A 49 6.16 -7.56 -20.46
CA PHE A 49 5.70 -6.95 -21.67
C PHE A 49 5.66 -7.95 -22.82
N GLU A 50 4.76 -7.71 -23.78
CA GLU A 50 4.74 -8.43 -25.04
C GLU A 50 6.05 -8.20 -25.83
N ASP A 51 6.46 -9.18 -26.61
CA ASP A 51 7.60 -9.05 -27.51
C ASP A 51 7.30 -8.00 -28.58
N VAL A 52 8.29 -7.19 -28.89
CA VAL A 52 8.19 -6.19 -29.97
C VAL A 52 9.33 -6.34 -30.95
N THR A 53 9.05 -6.06 -32.21
CA THR A 53 10.07 -6.01 -33.28
C THR A 53 10.59 -4.58 -33.40
N VAL A 54 11.91 -4.46 -33.60
CA VAL A 54 12.54 -3.17 -33.87
C VAL A 54 11.92 -2.58 -35.14
N ALA A 55 11.43 -1.37 -35.06
CA ALA A 55 10.73 -0.69 -36.15
C ALA A 55 11.26 0.73 -36.38
N LYS A 56 11.16 1.21 -37.62
CA LYS A 56 11.41 2.63 -37.94
C LYS A 56 10.38 3.49 -37.20
N GLY A 57 10.87 4.41 -36.36
CA GLY A 57 10.02 5.27 -35.51
C GLY A 57 9.74 4.68 -34.11
N GLY A 58 10.36 3.54 -33.78
CA GLY A 58 10.20 2.88 -32.49
C GLY A 58 8.95 2.01 -32.38
N SER A 59 8.75 1.40 -31.21
CA SER A 59 7.63 0.53 -30.90
C SER A 59 7.13 0.79 -29.48
N THR A 60 5.91 0.36 -29.17
CA THR A 60 5.37 0.38 -27.80
C THR A 60 4.91 -1.04 -27.45
N ALA A 61 5.49 -1.60 -26.39
CA ALA A 61 5.05 -2.87 -25.81
C ALA A 61 4.00 -2.60 -24.73
N LYS A 62 2.98 -3.44 -24.66
CA LYS A 62 1.97 -3.46 -23.59
C LYS A 62 2.31 -4.55 -22.59
N GLU A 63 1.88 -4.38 -21.34
CA GLU A 63 1.97 -5.46 -20.36
C GLU A 63 1.13 -6.68 -20.78
N THR A 64 1.66 -7.87 -20.57
CA THR A 64 0.97 -9.13 -20.87
C THR A 64 -0.05 -9.50 -19.80
N ASP A 65 0.27 -9.21 -18.54
CA ASP A 65 -0.57 -9.46 -17.38
C ASP A 65 -0.76 -8.17 -16.60
N LYS A 66 -1.91 -8.05 -15.92
CA LYS A 66 -2.16 -6.89 -15.07
C LYS A 66 -1.16 -6.84 -13.92
N SER A 67 -0.28 -5.86 -13.98
CA SER A 67 0.64 -5.55 -12.90
C SER A 67 -0.05 -4.73 -11.81
N SER A 68 0.28 -5.01 -10.56
CA SER A 68 -0.31 -4.31 -9.40
C SER A 68 0.62 -4.32 -8.20
N VAL A 69 0.37 -3.37 -7.30
CA VAL A 69 0.97 -3.31 -5.97
C VAL A 69 -0.15 -3.27 -4.94
N THR A 70 -0.03 -4.07 -3.90
CA THR A 70 -0.99 -4.10 -2.79
C THR A 70 -0.33 -3.59 -1.52
N ILE A 71 -0.97 -2.63 -0.87
CA ILE A 71 -0.58 -2.09 0.43
C ILE A 71 -1.56 -2.62 1.47
N GLU A 72 -1.03 -3.26 2.52
CA GLU A 72 -1.80 -3.70 3.69
C GLU A 72 -1.56 -2.71 4.84
N ASP A 73 -2.63 -2.06 5.32
CA ASP A 73 -2.59 -1.09 6.43
C ASP A 73 -3.39 -1.58 7.63
N LEU A 74 -2.68 -2.04 8.65
CA LEU A 74 -3.23 -2.56 9.91
C LEU A 74 -2.97 -1.63 11.09
N ARG A 75 -2.72 -0.33 10.85
CA ARG A 75 -2.38 0.63 11.90
C ARG A 75 -3.57 1.08 12.74
N GLY A 76 -4.79 0.92 12.22
CA GLY A 76 -6.02 1.33 12.90
C GLY A 76 -6.45 2.77 12.54
N SER A 77 -7.56 3.21 13.12
CA SER A 77 -8.26 4.44 12.75
C SER A 77 -7.54 5.76 13.08
N SER A 78 -6.49 5.72 13.91
CA SER A 78 -5.69 6.89 14.27
C SER A 78 -4.42 7.02 13.43
N SER A 79 -4.26 6.20 12.39
CA SER A 79 -3.10 6.22 11.52
C SER A 79 -3.05 7.49 10.67
N LYS A 80 -1.84 7.96 10.38
CA LYS A 80 -1.60 8.98 9.37
C LYS A 80 -1.75 8.40 7.98
N GLY A 81 -1.92 9.26 6.97
CA GLY A 81 -1.87 8.88 5.58
C GLY A 81 -0.57 8.16 5.20
N TRP A 82 -0.40 7.85 3.95
CA TRP A 82 0.81 7.24 3.42
C TRP A 82 1.03 7.62 1.95
N THR A 83 2.26 7.43 1.50
CA THR A 83 2.62 7.63 0.09
C THR A 83 3.42 6.44 -0.41
N LEU A 84 2.97 5.86 -1.52
CA LEU A 84 3.70 4.86 -2.29
C LEU A 84 4.44 5.55 -3.43
N THR A 85 5.74 5.34 -3.53
CA THR A 85 6.57 5.80 -4.65
C THR A 85 7.27 4.64 -5.33
N ALA A 86 7.60 4.83 -6.61
CA ALA A 86 8.40 3.90 -7.39
C ALA A 86 9.53 4.64 -8.12
N LYS A 87 10.66 3.97 -8.29
CA LYS A 87 11.76 4.42 -9.15
C LYS A 87 12.47 3.25 -9.80
N LEU A 88 13.19 3.47 -10.89
CA LEU A 88 14.11 2.48 -11.42
C LEU A 88 15.36 2.42 -10.53
N LYS A 89 15.90 1.22 -10.35
CA LYS A 89 17.18 1.03 -9.65
C LYS A 89 18.32 1.71 -10.41
N ASP A 90 18.31 1.57 -11.73
CA ASP A 90 19.27 2.18 -12.64
C ASP A 90 18.71 3.51 -13.16
N GLU A 91 19.56 4.39 -13.70
CA GLU A 91 19.15 5.70 -14.21
C GLU A 91 18.05 5.62 -15.28
N ASN A 92 18.13 4.62 -16.15
CA ASN A 92 17.15 4.41 -17.21
C ASN A 92 17.05 2.91 -17.55
N PHE A 93 16.02 2.57 -18.31
CA PHE A 93 15.85 1.21 -18.83
C PHE A 93 16.51 1.08 -20.22
N LYS A 94 17.84 1.22 -20.28
CA LYS A 94 18.62 1.10 -21.53
C LYS A 94 18.08 1.97 -22.68
N GLY A 95 17.64 3.19 -22.38
CA GLY A 95 17.05 4.11 -23.35
C GLY A 95 15.55 3.91 -23.62
N MET A 96 14.95 2.88 -23.08
CA MET A 96 13.51 2.63 -23.17
C MET A 96 12.75 3.41 -22.08
N ALA A 97 11.51 3.79 -22.37
CA ALA A 97 10.64 4.55 -21.48
C ALA A 97 9.58 3.63 -20.83
N LEU A 98 9.73 3.32 -19.57
CA LEU A 98 8.73 2.59 -18.78
C LEU A 98 7.69 3.57 -18.23
N ASN A 99 6.50 3.57 -18.81
CA ASN A 99 5.40 4.42 -18.38
C ASN A 99 4.38 3.62 -17.59
N VAL A 100 3.84 4.21 -16.51
CA VAL A 100 2.76 3.64 -15.73
C VAL A 100 1.61 4.63 -15.57
N ILE A 101 0.38 4.11 -15.52
CA ILE A 101 -0.83 4.86 -15.22
C ILE A 101 -1.47 4.18 -13.98
N PRO A 102 -1.15 4.67 -12.78
CA PRO A 102 -1.68 4.08 -11.56
C PRO A 102 -3.19 4.25 -11.46
N LYS A 103 -3.92 3.18 -11.11
CA LYS A 103 -5.35 3.20 -10.87
C LYS A 103 -5.66 2.46 -9.59
N ILE A 104 -6.44 3.08 -8.70
CA ILE A 104 -6.91 2.43 -7.47
C ILE A 104 -8.03 1.46 -7.82
N GLU A 105 -7.86 0.18 -7.50
CA GLU A 105 -8.84 -0.87 -7.75
C GLU A 105 -9.65 -1.22 -6.49
N SER A 106 -9.06 -1.08 -5.29
CA SER A 106 -9.75 -1.18 -4.01
C SER A 106 -9.45 0.01 -3.13
N ASN A 107 -10.31 0.34 -2.18
CA ASN A 107 -10.19 1.50 -1.29
C ASN A 107 -10.22 2.86 -2.03
N ALA A 108 -10.90 2.94 -3.16
CA ALA A 108 -10.93 4.12 -4.05
C ALA A 108 -11.56 5.37 -3.41
N GLY A 109 -12.33 5.24 -2.32
CA GLY A 109 -12.87 6.36 -1.56
C GLY A 109 -11.85 7.04 -0.65
N VAL A 110 -10.71 6.42 -0.41
CA VAL A 110 -9.68 6.83 0.54
C VAL A 110 -8.36 7.09 -0.17
N ALA A 111 -7.92 6.16 -1.01
CA ALA A 111 -6.67 6.26 -1.76
C ALA A 111 -6.85 7.03 -3.07
N THR A 112 -5.81 7.74 -3.46
CA THR A 112 -5.72 8.47 -4.74
C THR A 112 -4.55 7.94 -5.54
N GLY A 113 -4.80 7.54 -6.79
CA GLY A 113 -3.74 7.13 -7.72
C GLY A 113 -2.96 8.34 -8.21
N GLY A 114 -1.67 8.13 -8.46
CA GLY A 114 -0.79 9.13 -9.09
C GLY A 114 -1.17 9.40 -10.55
N SER A 115 -0.59 10.45 -11.12
CA SER A 115 -0.71 10.75 -12.55
C SER A 115 0.09 9.75 -13.39
N LYS A 116 -0.24 9.68 -14.70
CA LYS A 116 0.62 8.99 -15.67
C LYS A 116 2.06 9.51 -15.55
N THR A 117 3.00 8.60 -15.36
CA THR A 117 4.41 8.96 -15.19
C THR A 117 5.34 7.97 -15.88
N SER A 118 6.53 8.46 -16.28
CA SER A 118 7.63 7.63 -16.75
C SER A 118 8.57 7.36 -15.59
N LEU A 119 8.80 6.10 -15.27
CA LEU A 119 9.72 5.71 -14.21
C LEU A 119 11.17 5.95 -14.63
N ASN A 120 11.92 6.56 -13.72
CA ASN A 120 13.35 6.82 -13.85
C ASN A 120 14.02 6.64 -12.48
N SER A 121 15.26 7.08 -12.30
CA SER A 121 15.98 6.95 -11.00
C SER A 121 15.44 7.87 -9.89
N ALA A 122 14.62 8.88 -10.22
CA ALA A 122 13.94 9.71 -9.22
C ALA A 122 12.62 9.06 -8.76
N PRO A 123 12.29 9.14 -7.46
CA PRO A 123 11.02 8.62 -6.95
C PRO A 123 9.81 9.31 -7.60
N GLN A 124 8.88 8.51 -8.13
CA GLN A 124 7.61 8.96 -8.71
C GLN A 124 6.46 8.52 -7.81
N THR A 125 5.52 9.42 -7.52
CA THR A 125 4.33 9.08 -6.71
C THR A 125 3.39 8.18 -7.50
N ILE A 126 3.05 7.02 -6.93
CA ILE A 126 2.16 6.02 -7.51
C ILE A 126 0.78 6.06 -6.86
N ALA A 127 0.71 6.18 -5.54
CA ALA A 127 -0.55 6.32 -4.81
C ALA A 127 -0.32 7.03 -3.48
N THR A 128 -1.38 7.67 -2.98
CA THR A 128 -1.37 8.36 -1.69
C THR A 128 -2.69 8.16 -0.95
N VAL A 129 -2.63 8.19 0.37
CA VAL A 129 -3.75 8.40 1.27
C VAL A 129 -3.43 9.63 2.12
N ALA A 130 -4.34 10.60 2.16
CA ALA A 130 -4.17 11.81 2.96
C ALA A 130 -4.36 11.53 4.46
N ASP A 131 -3.79 12.38 5.33
CA ASP A 131 -3.85 12.23 6.78
C ASP A 131 -5.28 12.29 7.36
N ASP A 132 -6.20 13.00 6.69
CA ASP A 132 -7.60 13.12 7.08
C ASP A 132 -8.47 11.94 6.61
N LYS A 133 -7.89 11.04 5.81
CA LYS A 133 -8.56 9.84 5.32
C LYS A 133 -8.20 8.67 6.22
N ILE A 134 -9.10 8.36 7.12
CA ILE A 134 -8.99 7.15 7.93
C ILE A 134 -9.23 5.96 7.01
N VAL A 135 -8.31 5.02 7.01
CA VAL A 135 -8.51 3.74 6.35
C VAL A 135 -9.76 3.11 6.97
N GLY A 136 -10.81 3.01 6.15
CA GLY A 136 -12.11 2.52 6.59
C GLY A 136 -12.09 1.02 6.91
N THR A 137 -13.07 0.28 6.43
CA THR A 137 -13.18 -1.17 6.64
C THR A 137 -12.25 -2.01 5.76
N GLU A 138 -11.62 -1.41 4.75
CA GLU A 138 -10.69 -2.10 3.84
C GLU A 138 -9.26 -1.91 4.31
N PHE A 139 -8.60 -3.02 4.63
CA PHE A 139 -7.18 -3.02 5.02
C PHE A 139 -6.25 -2.97 3.82
N ASP A 140 -6.70 -3.46 2.66
CA ASP A 140 -5.89 -3.58 1.46
C ASP A 140 -6.23 -2.51 0.43
N THR A 141 -5.20 -1.80 -0.01
CA THR A 141 -5.28 -0.92 -1.17
C THR A 141 -4.54 -1.56 -2.33
N ASN A 142 -5.29 -1.95 -3.37
CA ASN A 142 -4.72 -2.49 -4.60
C ASN A 142 -4.62 -1.39 -5.66
N VAL A 143 -3.41 -1.24 -6.23
CA VAL A 143 -3.09 -0.26 -7.26
C VAL A 143 -2.64 -0.99 -8.52
N SER A 144 -3.44 -0.97 -9.57
CA SER A 144 -3.01 -1.44 -10.90
C SER A 144 -2.13 -0.39 -11.56
N LEU A 145 -1.17 -0.82 -12.38
CA LEU A 145 -0.15 0.08 -12.94
C LEU A 145 -0.41 0.47 -14.39
N ASN A 146 -1.12 -0.37 -15.16
CA ASN A 146 -1.38 -0.17 -16.58
C ASN A 146 -0.12 0.28 -17.34
N ALA A 147 0.88 -0.60 -17.32
CA ALA A 147 2.23 -0.27 -17.79
C ALA A 147 2.37 -0.37 -19.31
N THR A 148 3.20 0.51 -19.87
CA THR A 148 3.63 0.44 -21.27
C THR A 148 5.13 0.72 -21.37
N LEU A 149 5.80 0.09 -22.33
CA LEU A 149 7.23 0.28 -22.57
C LEU A 149 7.45 0.88 -23.97
N GLY A 150 7.95 2.10 -24.03
CA GLY A 150 8.40 2.73 -25.26
C GLY A 150 9.80 2.22 -25.64
N VAL A 151 9.93 1.60 -26.81
CA VAL A 151 11.17 1.06 -27.35
C VAL A 151 11.66 1.95 -28.52
N PRO A 152 12.84 2.57 -28.44
CA PRO A 152 13.33 3.46 -29.48
C PRO A 152 13.68 2.71 -30.79
N GLU A 153 13.69 3.40 -31.89
CA GLU A 153 13.89 2.84 -33.25
C GLU A 153 15.22 2.10 -33.49
N LYS A 154 16.24 2.46 -32.74
CA LYS A 154 17.59 1.87 -32.90
C LYS A 154 17.96 0.94 -31.73
N GLN A 155 16.96 0.45 -30.99
CA GLN A 155 17.20 -0.49 -29.91
C GLN A 155 17.77 -1.80 -30.46
N LEU A 156 18.85 -2.30 -29.88
CA LEU A 156 19.40 -3.60 -30.28
C LEU A 156 18.43 -4.72 -29.92
N ALA A 157 18.33 -5.72 -30.78
CA ALA A 157 17.53 -6.91 -30.50
C ALA A 157 18.19 -7.71 -29.35
N ASN A 158 17.53 -7.78 -28.21
CA ASN A 158 17.96 -8.48 -27.02
C ASN A 158 16.81 -8.59 -26.01
N THR A 159 16.98 -9.39 -24.95
CA THR A 159 16.13 -9.36 -23.79
C THR A 159 16.64 -8.30 -22.80
N TYR A 160 15.77 -7.44 -22.34
CA TYR A 160 16.11 -6.37 -21.39
C TYR A 160 15.34 -6.54 -20.10
N THR A 161 16.01 -6.32 -18.98
CA THR A 161 15.43 -6.34 -17.64
C THR A 161 15.84 -5.09 -16.87
N THR A 162 15.00 -4.62 -15.98
CA THR A 162 15.29 -3.57 -15.00
C THR A 162 14.62 -3.89 -13.67
N THR A 163 15.01 -3.21 -12.61
CA THR A 163 14.42 -3.37 -11.28
C THR A 163 13.67 -2.10 -10.90
N ILE A 164 12.43 -2.26 -10.47
CA ILE A 164 11.64 -1.18 -9.85
C ILE A 164 11.83 -1.27 -8.34
N VAL A 165 12.20 -0.16 -7.73
CA VAL A 165 12.32 -0.02 -6.28
C VAL A 165 11.09 0.70 -5.77
N TRP A 166 10.33 0.04 -4.92
CA TRP A 166 9.15 0.56 -4.26
C TRP A 166 9.52 1.11 -2.88
N ASN A 167 8.92 2.24 -2.52
CA ASN A 167 9.04 2.80 -1.18
C ASN A 167 7.67 3.25 -0.68
N LEU A 168 7.31 2.81 0.51
CA LEU A 168 6.09 3.17 1.22
C LEU A 168 6.48 4.00 2.45
N ALA A 169 6.03 5.24 2.49
CA ALA A 169 6.28 6.16 3.60
C ALA A 169 4.98 6.48 4.34
N GLU A 170 5.02 6.53 5.66
CA GLU A 170 3.94 7.03 6.49
C GLU A 170 3.85 8.57 6.41
N GLY A 171 2.63 9.08 6.34
CA GLY A 171 2.35 10.51 6.18
C GLY A 171 2.40 10.98 4.72
N PRO A 172 1.87 12.19 4.43
CA PRO A 172 1.96 12.78 3.12
C PRO A 172 3.41 13.13 2.80
N VAL A 173 3.78 13.05 1.52
CA VAL A 173 5.04 13.64 1.06
C VAL A 173 4.94 15.15 1.25
N THR A 174 5.70 15.69 2.20
CA THR A 174 5.94 17.14 2.26
C THR A 174 6.67 17.56 0.99
N LYS A 175 6.02 18.43 0.21
CA LYS A 175 6.64 19.06 -0.97
C LYS A 175 7.74 19.99 -0.57
#